data_940c20a0fee0b37e58fba6b8c51c7685
#
_entry.id   940c20a0fee0b37e58fba6b8c51c7685
#
_cell.length_a   1.000
_cell.length_b   1.000
_cell.length_c   1.000
_cell.angle_alpha   90.00
_cell.angle_beta   90.00
_cell.angle_gamma   90.00
#
_symmetry.space_group_name_H-M   'P 1'
#
loop_
_entity.id
_entity.type
_entity.pdbx_description
1 polymer ?
#
loop_
_entity_poly.entity_id
_entity_poly.type
_entity_poly.pdbx_seq_one_letter_code
_entity_poly.pdbx_strand_id
1 'polypeptide(L)'
;MGGNVEAAKLVKKVTPAYPTIAQTAHITGTVVLRAVIAKDGRVQELRYVSGPALLMASAMQAVREWRYQPTELNGEPVEVDTTIQVVYSLG
;
A
#
# COMPACT_ATOMS: atom_id res chain seq x y z
N MET A 1 23.93 4.25 1.31
CA MET A 1 23.53 4.22 1.17
C MET A 1 22.97 4.04 1.20
N GLY A 2 23.05 4.08 1.50
CA GLY A 2 22.38 3.89 1.47
C GLY A 2 21.63 3.65 0.91
N GLY A 3 21.94 3.35 1.04
CA GLY A 3 21.07 2.77 0.66
C GLY A 3 19.93 3.18 0.12
N ASN A 4 19.94 3.52 -0.61
CA ASN A 4 18.85 3.81 -1.18
C ASN A 4 18.06 2.75 -1.56
N VAL A 5 17.48 2.24 -0.61
CA VAL A 5 16.40 1.49 -0.95
C VAL A 5 15.35 2.41 -1.31
N GLU A 6 15.38 2.83 -2.45
CA GLU A 6 14.34 3.44 -2.99
C GLU A 6 13.15 2.67 -2.82
N ALA A 7 12.09 3.25 -2.61
CA ALA A 7 10.83 2.65 -2.51
C ALA A 7 10.66 1.63 -3.62
N ALA A 8 10.23 0.47 -3.29
CA ALA A 8 9.98 -0.57 -4.26
C ALA A 8 9.07 -0.02 -5.36
N LYS A 9 9.41 -0.32 -6.62
CA LYS A 9 8.65 0.21 -7.73
C LYS A 9 7.35 -0.53 -7.88
N LEU A 10 6.24 0.19 -7.84
CA LEU A 10 4.92 -0.39 -8.00
C LEU A 10 4.69 -0.71 -9.47
N VAL A 11 4.44 -1.97 -9.78
CA VAL A 11 4.19 -2.40 -11.17
C VAL A 11 2.74 -2.75 -11.42
N LYS A 12 1.97 -3.10 -10.39
CA LYS A 12 0.54 -3.35 -10.54
C LYS A 12 -0.17 -2.70 -9.37
N LYS A 13 -1.09 -1.80 -9.68
CA LYS A 13 -1.86 -1.09 -8.68
C LYS A 13 -3.33 -1.41 -8.87
N VAL A 14 -4.00 -1.80 -7.80
CA VAL A 14 -5.44 -2.04 -7.81
C VAL A 14 -6.09 -0.86 -7.10
N THR A 15 -7.02 -0.21 -7.76
CA THR A 15 -7.73 0.92 -7.17
C THR A 15 -8.70 0.41 -6.12
N PRO A 16 -8.64 0.93 -4.89
CA PRO A 16 -9.56 0.46 -3.86
C PRO A 16 -10.98 0.92 -4.16
N ALA A 17 -11.94 0.07 -3.79
CA ALA A 17 -13.34 0.44 -3.88
C ALA A 17 -13.64 1.50 -2.83
N TYR A 18 -14.38 2.52 -3.19
CA TYR A 18 -14.78 3.56 -2.24
C TYR A 18 -16.05 3.05 -1.56
N PRO A 19 -16.03 2.75 -0.25
CA PRO A 19 -17.21 2.20 0.40
C PRO A 19 -18.40 3.16 0.30
N THR A 20 -19.57 2.62 0.00
CA THR A 20 -20.77 3.42 -0.17
C THR A 20 -21.08 4.25 1.08
N ILE A 21 -20.91 3.65 2.26
CA ILE A 21 -21.18 4.36 3.50
C ILE A 21 -20.24 5.55 3.67
N ALA A 22 -18.99 5.42 3.23
CA ALA A 22 -18.04 6.51 3.31
C ALA A 22 -18.36 7.60 2.30
N GLN A 23 -18.83 7.22 1.11
CA GLN A 23 -19.26 8.21 0.12
C GLN A 23 -20.44 9.00 0.63
N THR A 24 -21.43 8.33 1.19
CA THR A 24 -22.63 8.97 1.72
C THR A 24 -22.29 9.93 2.85
N ALA A 25 -21.37 9.55 3.70
CA ALA A 25 -20.96 10.37 4.84
C ALA A 25 -19.88 11.39 4.47
N HIS A 26 -19.48 11.44 3.19
CA HIS A 26 -18.45 12.37 2.71
C HIS A 26 -17.11 12.18 3.46
N ILE A 27 -16.77 10.94 3.74
CA ILE A 27 -15.54 10.64 4.45
C ILE A 27 -14.41 10.55 3.43
N THR A 28 -13.41 11.40 3.60
CA THR A 28 -12.21 11.42 2.74
C THR A 28 -10.99 11.35 3.64
N GLY A 29 -9.86 11.17 3.05
CA GLY A 29 -8.60 11.19 3.79
C GLY A 29 -7.60 10.22 3.23
N THR A 30 -6.51 10.05 3.98
CA THR A 30 -5.42 9.17 3.58
C THR A 30 -5.32 8.02 4.58
N VAL A 31 -5.35 6.80 4.07
CA VAL A 31 -5.09 5.62 4.89
C VAL A 31 -3.60 5.31 4.78
N VAL A 32 -2.92 5.26 5.91
CA VAL A 32 -1.49 4.98 5.96
C VAL A 32 -1.32 3.54 6.43
N LEU A 33 -0.58 2.76 5.64
CA LEU A 33 -0.32 1.36 5.92
C LEU A 33 1.18 1.11 5.93
N ARG A 34 1.61 0.16 6.75
CA ARG A 34 2.98 -0.35 6.69
C ARG A 34 2.92 -1.72 6.04
N ALA A 35 3.86 -1.98 5.17
CA ALA A 35 3.87 -3.23 4.42
C ALA A 35 5.29 -3.77 4.29
N VAL A 36 5.39 -5.09 4.24
CA VAL A 36 6.63 -5.75 3.87
C VAL A 36 6.40 -6.30 2.47
N ILE A 37 7.24 -5.88 1.53
CA ILE A 37 7.21 -6.37 0.16
C ILE A 37 8.14 -7.56 0.07
N ALA A 38 7.59 -8.69 -0.33
CA ALA A 38 8.35 -9.94 -0.40
C ALA A 38 9.38 -9.88 -1.52
N LYS A 39 10.29 -10.84 -1.51
CA LYS A 39 11.35 -10.91 -2.51
C LYS A 39 10.82 -11.01 -3.93
N ASP A 40 9.61 -11.55 -4.11
CA ASP A 40 9.00 -11.68 -5.42
C ASP A 40 8.09 -10.48 -5.78
N GLY A 41 8.04 -9.46 -4.94
CA GLY A 41 7.24 -8.27 -5.20
C GLY A 41 5.82 -8.28 -4.66
N ARG A 42 5.41 -9.35 -3.99
CA ARG A 42 4.07 -9.40 -3.40
C ARG A 42 4.05 -8.68 -2.07
N VAL A 43 2.88 -8.16 -1.71
CA VAL A 43 2.68 -7.57 -0.39
C VAL A 43 2.53 -8.71 0.61
N GLN A 44 3.52 -8.87 1.48
CA GLN A 44 3.59 -10.03 2.38
C GLN A 44 2.93 -9.76 3.71
N GLU A 45 3.21 -8.62 4.31
CA GLU A 45 2.59 -8.21 5.57
C GLU A 45 2.01 -6.83 5.38
N LEU A 46 0.88 -6.59 6.03
CA LEU A 46 0.20 -5.32 5.87
C LEU A 46 -0.39 -4.92 7.21
N ARG A 47 -0.06 -3.70 7.67
CA ARG A 47 -0.56 -3.16 8.92
C ARG A 47 -1.19 -1.82 8.71
N TYR A 48 -2.34 -1.60 9.37
CA TYR A 48 -2.98 -0.30 9.39
C TYR A 48 -2.26 0.60 10.39
N VAL A 49 -1.93 1.81 9.98
CA VAL A 49 -1.28 2.78 10.84
C VAL A 49 -2.23 3.90 11.24
N SER A 50 -2.87 4.53 10.25
CA SER A 50 -3.75 5.65 10.54
C SER A 50 -4.69 5.90 9.37
N GLY A 51 -5.69 6.73 9.60
CA GLY A 51 -6.64 7.13 8.60
C GLY A 51 -8.06 6.81 9.01
N PRO A 52 -9.06 7.23 8.21
CA PRO A 52 -10.46 6.97 8.56
C PRO A 52 -10.76 5.47 8.63
N ALA A 53 -11.34 5.05 9.74
CA ALA A 53 -11.61 3.63 9.98
C ALA A 53 -12.52 3.03 8.90
N LEU A 54 -13.46 3.79 8.38
CA LEU A 54 -14.38 3.29 7.36
C LEU A 54 -13.69 2.99 6.04
N LEU A 55 -12.49 3.52 5.82
CA LEU A 55 -11.75 3.29 4.59
C LEU A 55 -10.68 2.21 4.74
N MET A 56 -10.42 1.76 5.97
CA MET A 56 -9.33 0.83 6.26
C MET A 56 -9.45 -0.48 5.49
N ALA A 57 -10.62 -1.10 5.55
CA ALA A 57 -10.79 -2.43 4.96
C ALA A 57 -10.62 -2.41 3.46
N SER A 58 -11.17 -1.41 2.76
CA SER A 58 -11.05 -1.34 1.32
C SER A 58 -9.62 -1.02 0.89
N ALA A 59 -8.92 -0.18 1.65
CA ALA A 59 -7.53 0.14 1.36
C ALA A 59 -6.65 -1.10 1.51
N MET A 60 -6.82 -1.84 2.59
CA MET A 60 -6.02 -3.05 2.81
C MET A 60 -6.31 -4.12 1.78
N GLN A 61 -7.58 -4.29 1.42
CA GLN A 61 -7.96 -5.28 0.43
C GLN A 61 -7.33 -4.99 -0.92
N ALA A 62 -7.33 -3.73 -1.33
CA ALA A 62 -6.74 -3.35 -2.61
C ALA A 62 -5.22 -3.52 -2.60
N VAL A 63 -4.58 -3.06 -1.53
CA VAL A 63 -3.11 -3.09 -1.45
C VAL A 63 -2.59 -4.53 -1.39
N ARG A 64 -3.34 -5.45 -0.83
CA ARG A 64 -2.91 -6.86 -0.83
C ARG A 64 -2.73 -7.40 -2.23
N GLU A 65 -3.40 -6.82 -3.22
CA GLU A 65 -3.30 -7.27 -4.60
C GLU A 65 -2.30 -6.47 -5.40
N TRP A 66 -1.67 -5.46 -4.81
CA TRP A 66 -0.64 -4.69 -5.48
C TRP A 66 0.58 -5.56 -5.70
N ARG A 67 1.34 -5.25 -6.73
CA ARG A 67 2.58 -5.96 -7.03
C ARG A 67 3.67 -4.95 -7.29
N TYR A 68 4.83 -5.26 -6.78
CA TYR A 68 6.00 -4.40 -6.90
C TYR A 68 7.09 -5.12 -7.68
N GLN A 69 7.98 -4.36 -8.28
CA GLN A 69 9.17 -4.94 -8.87
C GLN A 69 10.06 -5.42 -7.73
N PRO A 70 10.58 -6.65 -7.79
CA PRO A 70 11.49 -7.10 -6.74
C PRO A 70 12.68 -6.17 -6.57
N THR A 71 13.03 -5.89 -5.33
CA THR A 71 14.19 -5.07 -5.00
C THR A 71 15.38 -5.98 -4.83
N GLU A 72 16.50 -5.59 -5.43
CA GLU A 72 17.72 -6.38 -5.32
C GLU A 72 18.79 -5.61 -4.60
N LEU A 73 19.55 -6.30 -3.78
CA LEU A 73 20.72 -5.76 -3.11
C LEU A 73 21.88 -6.67 -3.48
N ASN A 74 22.87 -6.11 -4.17
CA ASN A 74 24.02 -6.88 -4.64
C ASN A 74 23.61 -8.07 -5.51
N GLY A 75 22.58 -7.86 -6.34
CA GLY A 75 22.10 -8.89 -7.25
C GLY A 75 21.18 -9.91 -6.66
N GLU A 76 20.81 -9.78 -5.38
CA GLU A 76 19.91 -10.73 -4.74
C GLU A 76 18.62 -10.08 -4.31
N PRO A 77 17.46 -10.70 -4.56
CA PRO A 77 16.19 -10.13 -4.12
C PRO A 77 16.14 -10.05 -2.61
N VAL A 78 15.58 -8.95 -2.11
CA VAL A 78 15.42 -8.74 -0.67
C VAL A 78 14.01 -8.26 -0.36
N GLU A 79 13.60 -8.46 0.88
CA GLU A 79 12.34 -7.91 1.36
C GLU A 79 12.52 -6.42 1.62
N VAL A 80 11.45 -5.65 1.44
CA VAL A 80 11.47 -4.21 1.66
C VAL A 80 10.33 -3.83 2.59
N ASP A 81 10.65 -3.09 3.65
CA ASP A 81 9.66 -2.54 4.55
C ASP A 81 9.32 -1.15 4.04
N THR A 82 8.06 -0.87 3.80
CA THR A 82 7.66 0.39 3.20
C THR A 82 6.37 0.92 3.81
N THR A 83 6.15 2.21 3.64
CA THR A 83 4.90 2.87 4.03
C THR A 83 4.10 3.17 2.77
N ILE A 84 2.83 2.85 2.80
CA ILE A 84 1.93 3.05 1.67
C ILE A 84 0.85 4.03 2.10
N GLN A 85 0.58 5.01 1.25
CA GLN A 85 -0.50 5.96 1.49
C GLN A 85 -1.55 5.78 0.42
N VAL A 86 -2.79 5.57 0.83
CA VAL A 86 -3.92 5.42 -0.09
C VAL A 86 -4.83 6.61 0.13
N VAL A 87 -4.94 7.46 -0.89
CA VAL A 87 -5.70 8.71 -0.78
C VAL A 87 -7.10 8.49 -1.33
N TYR A 88 -8.10 8.86 -0.53
CA TYR A 88 -9.49 8.83 -0.93
C TYR A 88 -10.00 10.27 -1.02
N SER A 89 -10.53 10.62 -2.17
CA SER A 89 -11.12 11.95 -2.33
C SER A 89 -12.41 11.83 -3.13
N LEU A 90 -13.32 12.74 -2.85
CA LEU A 90 -14.60 12.82 -3.56
C LEU A 90 -14.56 14.05 -4.46
N GLY A 91 -14.85 13.88 -5.68
CA GLY A 91 -14.93 15.00 -6.58
C GLY A 91 -13.80 15.24 -7.42
#